data_96128046b61a163682efb1cf26da7ba2
#
_entry.id   96128046b61a163682efb1cf26da7ba2
#
_cell.length_a   1.000
_cell.length_b   1.000
_cell.length_c   1.000
_cell.angle_alpha   90.00
_cell.angle_beta   90.00
_cell.angle_gamma   90.00
#
_symmetry.space_group_name_H-M   'P 1'
#
loop_
_entity.id
_entity.type
_entity.pdbx_description
1 polymer ?
#
loop_
_entity_poly.entity_id
_entity_poly.type
_entity_poly.pdbx_seq_one_letter_code
_entity_poly.pdbx_strand_id
1 'polypeptide(L)'
;MNQVAVVIGGGQTLGAFLCRGLATEGYRVAVVDIQSDKAANVAQEINAEFGEGTAYGFGADATSEQSVLALSRGVDEIFGRVDLLVYSAGIAKAAFISDFQLGDFDRSLQVNLVGYFLCAREFSRLMIRDGVQGRIIQINSKSGKVGSKHNSGYS
;
A
#
# COMPACT_ATOMS: atom_id res chain seq x y z
N MET A 1 2.56 -16.55 -16.77
CA MET A 1 1.55 -15.82 -15.95
C MET A 1 2.15 -14.48 -15.63
N ASN A 2 1.40 -13.38 -15.79
CA ASN A 2 1.90 -12.05 -15.44
C ASN A 2 2.08 -11.96 -13.93
N GLN A 3 3.17 -11.33 -13.47
CA GLN A 3 3.41 -11.05 -12.07
C GLN A 3 2.36 -10.10 -11.51
N VAL A 4 2.05 -10.21 -10.23
CA VAL A 4 1.03 -9.40 -9.55
C VAL A 4 1.66 -8.52 -8.49
N ALA A 5 1.38 -7.23 -8.56
CA ALA A 5 1.79 -6.24 -7.57
C ALA A 5 0.58 -5.70 -6.79
N VAL A 6 0.71 -5.59 -5.48
CA VAL A 6 -0.25 -4.94 -4.60
C VAL A 6 0.36 -3.63 -4.11
N VAL A 7 -0.32 -2.51 -4.32
CA VAL A 7 0.16 -1.18 -3.90
C VAL A 7 -0.81 -0.58 -2.88
N ILE A 8 -0.40 -0.55 -1.62
CA ILE A 8 -1.17 0.07 -0.52
C ILE A 8 -0.90 1.58 -0.51
N GLY A 9 -1.96 2.39 -0.56
CA GLY A 9 -1.89 3.83 -0.78
C GLY A 9 -1.74 4.17 -2.27
N GLY A 10 -2.30 3.32 -3.15
CA GLY A 10 -2.17 3.43 -4.60
C GLY A 10 -3.09 4.44 -5.29
N GLY A 11 -4.05 5.02 -4.56
CA GLY A 11 -5.10 5.86 -5.15
C GLY A 11 -4.69 7.29 -5.49
N GLN A 12 -3.48 7.73 -5.15
CA GLN A 12 -3.05 9.11 -5.42
C GLN A 12 -1.53 9.29 -5.38
N THR A 13 -1.06 10.44 -5.88
CA THR A 13 0.34 10.90 -5.80
C THR A 13 1.37 9.82 -6.15
N LEU A 14 2.33 9.56 -5.25
CA LEU A 14 3.39 8.58 -5.47
C LEU A 14 2.85 7.16 -5.68
N GLY A 15 1.82 6.76 -4.90
CA GLY A 15 1.23 5.42 -5.04
C GLY A 15 0.61 5.19 -6.41
N ALA A 16 -0.14 6.16 -6.95
CA ALA A 16 -0.72 6.08 -8.29
C ALA A 16 0.37 6.03 -9.38
N PHE A 17 1.44 6.82 -9.21
CA PHE A 17 2.60 6.77 -10.10
C PHE A 17 3.28 5.40 -10.09
N LEU A 18 3.46 4.79 -8.91
CA LEU A 18 4.02 3.44 -8.76
C LEU A 18 3.12 2.38 -9.41
N CYS A 19 1.79 2.48 -9.25
CA CYS A 19 0.85 1.56 -9.90
C CYS A 19 1.00 1.59 -11.43
N ARG A 20 1.06 2.78 -12.04
CA ARG A 20 1.26 2.93 -13.48
C ARG A 20 2.63 2.42 -13.92
N GLY A 21 3.70 2.73 -13.19
CA GLY A 21 5.04 2.23 -13.47
C GLY A 21 5.11 0.69 -13.45
N LEU A 22 4.46 0.05 -12.48
CA LEU A 22 4.40 -1.40 -12.40
C LEU A 22 3.59 -2.02 -13.56
N ALA A 23 2.50 -1.38 -13.99
CA ALA A 23 1.76 -1.81 -15.16
C ALA A 23 2.61 -1.70 -16.45
N THR A 24 3.42 -0.63 -16.60
CA THR A 24 4.38 -0.49 -17.71
C THR A 24 5.40 -1.63 -17.74
N GLU A 25 5.82 -2.13 -16.56
CA GLU A 25 6.72 -3.29 -16.43
C GLU A 25 6.01 -4.65 -16.58
N GLY A 26 4.73 -4.65 -16.96
CA GLY A 26 3.95 -5.86 -17.23
C GLY A 26 3.34 -6.54 -16.03
N TYR A 27 3.30 -5.88 -14.86
CA TYR A 27 2.56 -6.40 -13.71
C TYR A 27 1.05 -6.20 -13.89
N ARG A 28 0.27 -7.14 -13.38
CA ARG A 28 -1.12 -6.86 -12.99
C ARG A 28 -1.11 -6.19 -11.63
N VAL A 29 -1.92 -5.15 -11.44
CA VAL A 29 -1.80 -4.27 -10.26
C VAL A 29 -3.10 -4.24 -9.45
N ALA A 30 -3.03 -4.62 -8.18
CA ALA A 30 -4.05 -4.33 -7.19
C ALA A 30 -3.76 -2.92 -6.62
N VAL A 31 -4.57 -1.95 -7.02
CA VAL A 31 -4.52 -0.57 -6.53
C VAL A 31 -5.34 -0.49 -5.26
N VAL A 32 -4.72 -0.22 -4.12
CA VAL A 32 -5.39 -0.21 -2.81
C VAL A 32 -5.33 1.16 -2.19
N ASP A 33 -6.47 1.70 -1.78
CA ASP A 33 -6.54 2.96 -1.02
C ASP A 33 -7.68 2.91 -0.01
N ILE A 34 -7.60 3.71 1.06
CA ILE A 34 -8.70 3.88 2.00
C ILE A 34 -9.91 4.56 1.32
N GLN A 35 -9.64 5.39 0.31
CA GLN A 35 -10.63 6.00 -0.56
C GLN A 35 -10.83 5.10 -1.79
N SER A 36 -11.86 4.26 -1.75
CA SER A 36 -12.15 3.25 -2.78
C SER A 36 -12.35 3.85 -4.18
N ASP A 37 -12.96 5.03 -4.26
CA ASP A 37 -13.15 5.78 -5.49
C ASP A 37 -11.83 6.17 -6.16
N LYS A 38 -10.84 6.60 -5.38
CA LYS A 38 -9.51 6.91 -5.90
C LYS A 38 -8.78 5.67 -6.42
N ALA A 39 -8.87 4.57 -5.68
CA ALA A 39 -8.30 3.30 -6.14
C ALA A 39 -8.94 2.83 -7.45
N ALA A 40 -10.28 2.93 -7.56
CA ALA A 40 -11.01 2.58 -8.76
C ALA A 40 -10.63 3.46 -9.96
N ASN A 41 -10.52 4.78 -9.76
CA ASN A 41 -10.14 5.71 -10.82
C ASN A 41 -8.74 5.41 -11.38
N VAL A 42 -7.75 5.18 -10.50
CA VAL A 42 -6.38 4.84 -10.93
C VAL A 42 -6.37 3.49 -11.68
N ALA A 43 -7.12 2.50 -11.21
CA ALA A 43 -7.24 1.23 -11.91
C ALA A 43 -7.88 1.38 -13.30
N GLN A 44 -8.91 2.22 -13.43
CA GLN A 44 -9.56 2.51 -14.69
C GLN A 44 -8.61 3.21 -15.68
N GLU A 45 -7.83 4.19 -15.22
CA GLU A 45 -6.82 4.86 -16.04
C GLU A 45 -5.76 3.87 -16.55
N ILE A 46 -5.29 2.97 -15.70
CA ILE A 46 -4.32 1.93 -16.07
C ILE A 46 -4.94 0.97 -17.10
N ASN A 47 -6.18 0.53 -16.90
CA ASN A 47 -6.88 -0.35 -17.85
C ASN A 47 -7.10 0.31 -19.21
N ALA A 48 -7.40 1.62 -19.22
CA ALA A 48 -7.54 2.37 -20.48
C ALA A 48 -6.23 2.46 -21.28
N GLU A 49 -5.09 2.49 -20.60
CA GLU A 49 -3.76 2.62 -21.21
C GLU A 49 -3.14 1.26 -21.59
N PHE A 50 -3.29 0.25 -20.70
CA PHE A 50 -2.58 -1.05 -20.81
C PHE A 50 -3.50 -2.24 -21.14
N GLY A 51 -4.81 -2.02 -21.20
CA GLY A 51 -5.82 -3.05 -21.48
C GLY A 51 -6.57 -3.54 -20.25
N GLU A 52 -7.81 -3.96 -20.47
CA GLU A 52 -8.70 -4.46 -19.41
C GLU A 52 -8.08 -5.63 -18.62
N GLY A 53 -8.30 -5.61 -17.30
CA GLY A 53 -7.78 -6.63 -16.41
C GLY A 53 -6.32 -6.43 -15.98
N THR A 54 -5.67 -5.34 -16.42
CA THR A 54 -4.32 -4.98 -15.96
C THR A 54 -4.34 -4.49 -14.52
N ALA A 55 -5.36 -3.73 -14.11
CA ALA A 55 -5.47 -3.23 -12.75
C ALA A 55 -6.88 -3.40 -12.17
N TYR A 56 -6.95 -3.55 -10.83
CA TYR A 56 -8.20 -3.58 -10.06
C TYR A 56 -8.06 -2.70 -8.83
N GLY A 57 -9.10 -1.88 -8.57
CA GLY A 57 -9.16 -0.99 -7.41
C GLY A 57 -9.80 -1.68 -6.21
N PHE A 58 -9.20 -1.50 -5.03
CA PHE A 58 -9.70 -2.02 -3.75
C PHE A 58 -9.77 -0.90 -2.71
N GLY A 59 -10.90 -0.81 -2.02
CA GLY A 59 -11.03 0.02 -0.83
C GLY A 59 -10.62 -0.75 0.41
N ALA A 60 -9.60 -0.30 1.15
CA ALA A 60 -9.20 -0.94 2.39
C ALA A 60 -8.52 0.03 3.37
N ASP A 61 -8.84 -0.13 4.65
CA ASP A 61 -8.13 0.52 5.75
C ASP A 61 -6.98 -0.39 6.22
N ALA A 62 -5.75 0.00 5.90
CA ALA A 62 -4.55 -0.75 6.28
C ALA A 62 -4.36 -0.86 7.81
N THR A 63 -4.98 0.01 8.60
CA THR A 63 -4.89 -0.03 10.07
C THR A 63 -5.87 -1.02 10.71
N SER A 64 -6.81 -1.55 9.94
CA SER A 64 -7.80 -2.53 10.37
C SER A 64 -7.41 -3.94 9.94
N GLU A 65 -7.12 -4.82 10.89
CA GLU A 65 -6.80 -6.23 10.61
C GLU A 65 -7.90 -6.93 9.80
N GLN A 66 -9.16 -6.67 10.15
CA GLN A 66 -10.30 -7.25 9.43
C GLN A 66 -10.36 -6.76 7.98
N SER A 67 -10.07 -5.47 7.75
CA SER A 67 -10.04 -4.88 6.41
C SER A 67 -8.91 -5.47 5.57
N VAL A 68 -7.71 -5.64 6.16
CA VAL A 68 -6.56 -6.23 5.47
C VAL A 68 -6.78 -7.71 5.15
N LEU A 69 -7.44 -8.47 6.03
CA LEU A 69 -7.86 -9.84 5.75
C LEU A 69 -8.85 -9.92 4.59
N ALA A 70 -9.84 -9.05 4.55
CA ALA A 70 -10.81 -8.98 3.45
C ALA A 70 -10.11 -8.61 2.13
N LEU A 71 -9.20 -7.62 2.18
CA LEU A 71 -8.39 -7.22 1.04
C LEU A 71 -7.56 -8.39 0.48
N SER A 72 -6.84 -9.11 1.34
CA SER A 72 -5.98 -10.21 0.91
C SER A 72 -6.79 -11.32 0.21
N ARG A 73 -7.99 -11.63 0.69
CA ARG A 73 -8.92 -12.57 0.04
C ARG A 73 -9.38 -12.06 -1.32
N GLY A 74 -9.81 -10.80 -1.42
CA GLY A 74 -10.25 -10.21 -2.69
C GLY A 74 -9.12 -10.15 -3.74
N VAL A 75 -7.89 -9.86 -3.31
CA VAL A 75 -6.73 -9.94 -4.19
C VAL A 75 -6.47 -11.37 -4.65
N ASP A 76 -6.54 -12.34 -3.75
CA ASP A 76 -6.37 -13.75 -4.09
C ASP A 76 -7.44 -14.27 -5.07
N GLU A 77 -8.69 -13.92 -4.86
CA GLU A 77 -9.82 -14.29 -5.74
C GLU A 77 -9.65 -13.74 -7.17
N ILE A 78 -9.13 -12.52 -7.34
CA ILE A 78 -9.00 -11.87 -8.65
C ILE A 78 -7.70 -12.26 -9.36
N PHE A 79 -6.61 -12.35 -8.62
CA PHE A 79 -5.29 -12.52 -9.20
C PHE A 79 -4.71 -13.92 -9.03
N GLY A 80 -5.06 -14.65 -7.96
CA GLY A 80 -4.59 -15.98 -7.64
C GLY A 80 -3.12 -16.08 -7.22
N ARG A 81 -2.42 -14.95 -7.10
CA ARG A 81 -1.01 -14.87 -6.65
C ARG A 81 -0.62 -13.45 -6.29
N VAL A 82 0.46 -13.31 -5.54
CA VAL A 82 1.10 -12.02 -5.27
C VAL A 82 2.62 -12.19 -5.37
N ASP A 83 3.27 -11.34 -6.18
CA ASP A 83 4.72 -11.34 -6.36
C ASP A 83 5.40 -10.14 -5.69
N LEU A 84 4.68 -9.04 -5.55
CA LEU A 84 5.20 -7.80 -5.00
C LEU A 84 4.15 -7.13 -4.12
N LEU A 85 4.53 -6.77 -2.90
CA LEU A 85 3.79 -5.83 -2.07
C LEU A 85 4.58 -4.53 -1.97
N VAL A 86 3.94 -3.40 -2.32
CA VAL A 86 4.47 -2.05 -2.10
C VAL A 86 3.58 -1.35 -1.09
N TYR A 87 4.13 -1.00 0.07
CA TYR A 87 3.44 -0.19 1.05
C TYR A 87 3.86 1.27 0.90
N SER A 88 3.00 2.08 0.29
CA SER A 88 3.19 3.51 0.03
C SER A 88 2.27 4.40 0.87
N ALA A 89 1.35 3.80 1.64
CA ALA A 89 0.51 4.55 2.56
C ALA A 89 1.35 5.14 3.70
N GLY A 90 1.09 6.38 4.01
CA GLY A 90 1.77 7.06 5.10
C GLY A 90 1.17 8.42 5.38
N ILE A 91 1.28 8.86 6.62
CA ILE A 91 0.89 10.19 7.06
C ILE A 91 2.04 10.84 7.83
N ALA A 92 2.14 12.16 7.71
CA ALA A 92 3.06 12.97 8.48
C ALA A 92 2.33 14.19 9.03
N LYS A 93 2.55 14.49 10.30
CA LYS A 93 2.08 15.72 10.92
C LYS A 93 3.28 16.45 11.50
N ALA A 94 3.47 17.69 11.07
CA ALA A 94 4.54 18.55 11.60
C ALA A 94 4.07 19.28 12.85
N ALA A 95 4.80 19.14 13.96
CA ALA A 95 4.61 19.91 15.19
C ALA A 95 5.88 19.86 16.05
N PHE A 96 6.06 20.82 16.96
CA PHE A 96 7.07 20.69 18.01
C PHE A 96 6.72 19.51 18.92
N ILE A 97 7.72 18.84 19.47
CA ILE A 97 7.49 17.70 20.35
C ILE A 97 6.66 18.08 21.57
N SER A 98 6.83 19.32 22.09
CA SER A 98 6.05 19.87 23.20
C SER A 98 4.55 19.99 22.91
N ASP A 99 4.19 20.14 21.64
CA ASP A 99 2.82 20.40 21.18
C ASP A 99 2.20 19.20 20.45
N PHE A 100 2.98 18.12 20.28
CA PHE A 100 2.54 16.93 19.56
C PHE A 100 1.51 16.16 20.37
N GLN A 101 0.31 16.04 19.84
CA GLN A 101 -0.78 15.36 20.54
C GLN A 101 -0.61 13.83 20.47
N LEU A 102 -0.88 13.14 21.58
CA LEU A 102 -0.78 11.67 21.65
C LEU A 102 -1.61 10.99 20.55
N GLY A 103 -2.83 11.48 20.28
CA GLY A 103 -3.68 10.91 19.24
C GLY A 103 -3.10 11.03 17.82
N ASP A 104 -2.35 12.09 17.53
CA ASP A 104 -1.65 12.25 16.25
C ASP A 104 -0.44 11.30 16.16
N PHE A 105 0.26 11.10 17.26
CA PHE A 105 1.36 10.16 17.37
C PHE A 105 0.86 8.72 17.15
N ASP A 106 -0.18 8.32 17.87
CA ASP A 106 -0.80 7.00 17.75
C ASP A 106 -1.29 6.75 16.33
N ARG A 107 -1.94 7.75 15.72
CA ARG A 107 -2.39 7.64 14.33
C ARG A 107 -1.22 7.47 13.36
N SER A 108 -0.11 8.17 13.58
CA SER A 108 1.10 8.02 12.75
C SER A 108 1.65 6.60 12.86
N LEU A 109 1.74 6.05 14.08
CA LEU A 109 2.17 4.66 14.29
C LEU A 109 1.20 3.66 13.65
N GLN A 110 -0.11 3.86 13.81
CA GLN A 110 -1.11 2.97 13.23
C GLN A 110 -0.98 2.90 11.70
N VAL A 111 -0.85 4.03 11.02
CA VAL A 111 -0.76 4.03 9.55
C VAL A 111 0.64 3.60 9.09
N ASN A 112 1.71 4.22 9.63
CA ASN A 112 3.05 4.06 9.06
C ASN A 112 3.74 2.75 9.47
N LEU A 113 3.36 2.16 10.61
CA LEU A 113 4.00 0.96 11.15
C LEU A 113 3.04 -0.23 11.26
N VAL A 114 1.93 -0.10 11.99
CA VAL A 114 1.00 -1.21 12.20
C VAL A 114 0.35 -1.63 10.89
N GLY A 115 -0.09 -0.67 10.07
CA GLY A 115 -0.66 -0.96 8.75
C GLY A 115 0.32 -1.67 7.83
N TYR A 116 1.59 -1.24 7.80
CA TYR A 116 2.63 -1.97 7.08
C TYR A 116 2.78 -3.41 7.58
N PHE A 117 2.87 -3.61 8.90
CA PHE A 117 2.98 -4.93 9.50
C PHE A 117 1.82 -5.84 9.11
N LEU A 118 0.57 -5.36 9.23
CA LEU A 118 -0.61 -6.14 8.89
C LEU A 118 -0.62 -6.56 7.41
N CYS A 119 -0.34 -5.62 6.51
CA CYS A 119 -0.25 -5.92 5.08
C CYS A 119 0.90 -6.89 4.77
N ALA A 120 2.10 -6.64 5.30
CA ALA A 120 3.25 -7.51 5.10
C ALA A 120 2.97 -8.94 5.59
N ARG A 121 2.32 -9.09 6.74
CA ARG A 121 1.94 -10.39 7.30
C ARG A 121 0.97 -11.15 6.39
N GLU A 122 -0.11 -10.52 5.97
CA GLU A 122 -1.14 -11.22 5.18
C GLU A 122 -0.67 -11.55 3.76
N PHE A 123 0.01 -10.61 3.09
CA PHE A 123 0.51 -10.88 1.74
C PHE A 123 1.71 -11.83 1.72
N SER A 124 2.56 -11.84 2.76
CA SER A 124 3.60 -12.87 2.87
C SER A 124 3.01 -14.28 3.05
N ARG A 125 1.87 -14.41 3.76
CA ARG A 125 1.15 -15.70 3.87
C ARG A 125 0.70 -16.22 2.51
N LEU A 126 0.17 -15.35 1.63
CA LEU A 126 -0.18 -15.73 0.27
C LEU A 126 1.06 -16.15 -0.54
N MET A 127 2.13 -15.37 -0.49
CA MET A 127 3.39 -15.68 -1.17
C MET A 127 3.95 -17.04 -0.72
N ILE A 128 3.94 -17.32 0.59
CA ILE A 128 4.42 -18.60 1.16
C ILE A 128 3.52 -19.75 0.74
N ARG A 129 2.20 -19.61 0.85
CA ARG A 129 1.22 -20.63 0.46
C ARG A 129 1.44 -21.08 -1.00
N ASP A 130 1.69 -20.11 -1.89
CA ASP A 130 1.79 -20.34 -3.33
C ASP A 130 3.22 -20.63 -3.80
N GLY A 131 4.19 -20.70 -2.89
CA GLY A 131 5.60 -20.93 -3.21
C GLY A 131 6.23 -19.81 -4.05
N VAL A 132 5.69 -18.58 -3.96
CA VAL A 132 6.18 -17.42 -4.70
C VAL A 132 7.37 -16.81 -3.97
N GLN A 133 8.50 -16.65 -4.65
CA GLN A 133 9.62 -15.84 -4.16
C GLN A 133 9.31 -14.35 -4.37
N GLY A 134 8.38 -13.83 -3.57
CA GLY A 134 7.90 -12.45 -3.66
C GLY A 134 8.85 -11.44 -3.02
N ARG A 135 8.49 -10.17 -3.17
CA ARG A 135 9.18 -9.04 -2.54
C ARG A 135 8.19 -8.16 -1.79
N ILE A 136 8.65 -7.60 -0.67
CA ILE A 136 7.89 -6.61 0.12
C ILE A 136 8.74 -5.36 0.22
N ILE A 137 8.18 -4.24 -0.23
CA ILE A 137 8.83 -2.93 -0.25
C ILE A 137 7.99 -1.96 0.57
N GLN A 138 8.59 -1.33 1.56
CA GLN A 138 8.00 -0.17 2.24
C GLN A 138 8.64 1.11 1.71
N ILE A 139 7.81 2.05 1.26
CA ILE A 139 8.26 3.39 0.91
C ILE A 139 8.49 4.16 2.22
N ASN A 140 9.73 4.45 2.48
CA ASN A 140 10.15 5.10 3.71
C ASN A 140 10.79 6.46 3.43
N SER A 141 11.04 7.23 4.48
CA SER A 141 11.63 8.57 4.40
C SER A 141 13.06 8.59 4.94
N LYS A 142 13.87 9.52 4.44
CA LYS A 142 15.17 9.86 5.05
C LYS A 142 15.03 10.29 6.51
N SER A 143 13.87 10.83 6.90
CA SER A 143 13.57 11.26 8.27
C SER A 143 13.71 10.14 9.30
N GLY A 144 13.45 8.89 8.91
CA GLY A 144 13.67 7.72 9.76
C GLY A 144 15.15 7.37 10.00
N LYS A 145 16.09 8.00 9.26
CA LYS A 145 17.54 7.79 9.43
C LYS A 145 18.23 8.97 10.12
N VAL A 146 17.83 10.21 9.78
CA VAL A 146 18.53 11.42 10.24
C VAL A 146 17.65 12.35 11.04
N GLY A 147 16.38 12.03 11.23
CA GLY A 147 15.40 12.90 11.84
C GLY A 147 15.04 14.11 10.98
N SER A 148 13.97 14.79 11.31
CA SER A 148 13.57 16.04 10.66
C SER A 148 12.94 16.97 11.69
N LYS A 149 13.21 18.28 11.58
CA LYS A 149 12.58 19.29 12.45
C LYS A 149 11.07 19.17 12.36
N HIS A 150 10.39 19.22 13.48
CA HIS A 150 8.93 19.17 13.63
C HIS A 150 8.26 17.86 13.14
N ASN A 151 9.00 16.79 12.90
CA ASN A 151 8.48 15.50 12.40
C ASN A 151 8.70 14.35 13.40
N SER A 152 8.67 14.61 14.70
CA SER A 152 8.96 13.60 15.73
C SER A 152 8.03 12.38 15.70
N GLY A 153 6.78 12.53 15.27
CA GLY A 153 5.85 11.41 15.12
C GLY A 153 5.97 10.66 13.79
N TYR A 154 6.82 11.15 12.85
CA TYR A 154 7.06 10.55 11.55
C TYR A 154 8.50 10.02 11.38
N SER A 155 9.45 10.57 12.12
CA SER A 155 10.88 10.15 12.13
C SER A 155 11.09 8.91 13.04
#